data_8c9d780c323b4d6665a9c0334ac9ac75
#
_entry.id   8c9d780c323b4d6665a9c0334ac9ac75
#
_cell.length_a   1.000
_cell.length_b   1.000
_cell.length_c   1.000
_cell.angle_alpha   90.00
_cell.angle_beta   90.00
_cell.angle_gamma   90.00
#
_symmetry.space_group_name_H-M   'P 1'
#
loop_
_entity.id
_entity.type
_entity.pdbx_description
1 polymer ?
#
loop_
_entity_poly.entity_id
_entity_poly.type
_entity_poly.pdbx_seq_one_letter_code
_entity_poly.pdbx_strand_id
1 'polypeptide(L)'
;QRTGTTLLASMLGRHPEINMLFESVTEDSLKLIGKEWNGNKLLAYRQIRQVKRASYFGHLVNRIVNLDFKKKNRHHMIRPYPTSVMSINDYKGKGAVFITIERDKESSVESMERRAGQTAKQALKEWEEGMKIINNLKGNETYSLTFVDLVNDTERILKGICSFLEIDYLERMLEGPKFNFVYPQDSIVKRES
;
A
#
# COMPACT_ATOMS: atom_id res chain seq x y z
N GLN A 1 6.98 -4.34 -2.53
CA GLN A 1 7.43 -3.01 -2.08
C GLN A 1 7.95 -2.19 -3.27
N ARG A 2 7.92 -0.87 -3.16
CA ARG A 2 8.52 0.06 -4.14
C ARG A 2 7.91 0.00 -5.54
N THR A 3 6.64 -0.34 -5.64
CA THR A 3 5.89 -0.47 -6.90
C THR A 3 5.01 0.75 -7.21
N GLY A 4 5.14 1.87 -6.47
CA GLY A 4 4.29 3.05 -6.69
C GLY A 4 2.97 3.06 -5.90
N THR A 5 2.72 2.08 -5.04
CA THR A 5 1.48 1.99 -4.24
C THR A 5 1.23 3.22 -3.36
N THR A 6 2.29 3.84 -2.81
CA THR A 6 2.16 5.09 -2.04
C THR A 6 1.75 6.26 -2.94
N LEU A 7 2.30 6.33 -4.15
CA LEU A 7 1.95 7.35 -5.14
C LEU A 7 0.47 7.25 -5.51
N LEU A 8 0.01 6.07 -5.92
CA LEU A 8 -1.40 5.86 -6.25
C LEU A 8 -2.32 6.16 -5.06
N ALA A 9 -1.98 5.67 -3.86
CA ALA A 9 -2.80 5.91 -2.67
C ALA A 9 -2.90 7.40 -2.32
N SER A 10 -1.84 8.21 -2.55
CA SER A 10 -1.91 9.66 -2.36
C SER A 10 -2.82 10.34 -3.39
N MET A 11 -2.88 9.82 -4.62
CA MET A 11 -3.79 10.30 -5.66
C MET A 11 -5.25 9.95 -5.33
N LEU A 12 -5.53 8.70 -4.97
CA LEU A 12 -6.86 8.25 -4.57
C LEU A 12 -7.39 9.01 -3.35
N GLY A 13 -6.53 9.27 -2.37
CA GLY A 13 -6.90 10.03 -1.17
C GLY A 13 -7.26 11.51 -1.43
N ARG A 14 -7.04 12.02 -2.65
CA ARG A 14 -7.54 13.36 -3.07
C ARG A 14 -9.00 13.33 -3.50
N HIS A 15 -9.56 12.14 -3.75
CA HIS A 15 -10.97 12.04 -4.09
C HIS A 15 -11.87 12.24 -2.86
N PRO A 16 -12.97 13.02 -2.95
CA PRO A 16 -13.83 13.31 -1.79
C PRO A 16 -14.57 12.08 -1.28
N GLU A 17 -14.85 11.11 -2.14
CA GLU A 17 -15.58 9.89 -1.82
C GLU A 17 -14.66 8.75 -1.38
N ILE A 18 -13.34 8.96 -1.33
CA ILE A 18 -12.36 7.95 -0.93
C ILE A 18 -11.64 8.37 0.36
N ASN A 19 -11.76 7.56 1.40
CA ASN A 19 -10.86 7.60 2.53
C ASN A 19 -9.68 6.66 2.29
N MET A 20 -8.44 7.14 2.42
CA MET A 20 -7.25 6.30 2.25
C MET A 20 -6.49 6.15 3.55
N LEU A 21 -6.35 4.90 4.00
CA LEU A 21 -5.40 4.51 5.02
C LEU A 21 -4.10 4.00 4.41
N PHE A 22 -3.02 4.15 5.16
CA PHE A 22 -1.70 3.71 4.76
C PHE A 22 -1.19 2.63 5.72
N GLU A 23 -1.10 1.41 5.21
CA GLU A 23 -0.51 0.27 5.91
C GLU A 23 -1.17 -0.05 7.27
N SER A 24 -2.46 0.26 7.40
CA SER A 24 -3.24 -0.19 8.54
C SER A 24 -3.40 -1.72 8.48
N VAL A 25 -3.04 -2.39 9.55
CA VAL A 25 -3.10 -3.86 9.64
C VAL A 25 -4.23 -4.34 10.54
N THR A 26 -5.08 -3.41 10.98
CA THR A 26 -6.24 -3.68 11.82
C THR A 26 -7.54 -3.49 11.03
N GLU A 27 -8.67 -3.79 11.64
CA GLU A 27 -10.00 -3.55 11.05
C GLU A 27 -10.38 -2.05 11.02
N ASP A 28 -9.49 -1.15 11.45
CA ASP A 28 -9.80 0.29 11.55
C ASP A 28 -10.13 0.90 10.19
N SER A 29 -9.57 0.37 9.09
CA SER A 29 -9.92 0.79 7.73
C SER A 29 -11.40 0.63 7.41
N LEU A 30 -12.07 -0.30 8.09
CA LEU A 30 -13.49 -0.59 7.87
C LEU A 30 -14.42 0.24 8.78
N LYS A 31 -13.83 1.00 9.70
CA LYS A 31 -14.58 1.84 10.65
C LYS A 31 -14.67 3.31 10.22
N LEU A 32 -14.08 3.66 9.10
CA LEU A 32 -14.15 5.01 8.56
C LEU A 32 -15.59 5.28 8.09
N ILE A 33 -16.16 6.35 8.62
CA ILE A 33 -17.55 6.74 8.37
C ILE A 33 -17.58 7.96 7.44
N GLY A 34 -18.59 8.04 6.59
CA GLY A 34 -18.94 9.25 5.84
C GLY A 34 -18.33 9.34 4.45
N LYS A 35 -17.77 8.27 3.92
CA LYS A 35 -17.33 8.20 2.52
C LYS A 35 -17.78 6.90 1.87
N GLU A 36 -17.94 6.92 0.55
CA GLU A 36 -18.40 5.78 -0.21
C GLU A 36 -17.35 4.66 -0.20
N TRP A 37 -16.09 5.03 -0.40
CA TRP A 37 -14.98 4.09 -0.41
C TRP A 37 -14.03 4.27 0.76
N ASN A 38 -13.65 3.15 1.38
CA ASN A 38 -12.64 3.09 2.42
C ASN A 38 -11.46 2.23 1.93
N GLY A 39 -10.41 2.89 1.46
CA GLY A 39 -9.22 2.26 0.94
C GLY A 39 -8.13 2.06 2.00
N ASN A 40 -7.33 1.04 1.80
CA ASN A 40 -6.14 0.80 2.60
C ASN A 40 -4.97 0.37 1.71
N LYS A 41 -3.94 1.19 1.65
CA LYS A 41 -2.72 0.86 0.93
C LYS A 41 -1.89 -0.15 1.74
N LEU A 42 -1.74 -1.35 1.22
CA LEU A 42 -1.00 -2.44 1.85
C LEU A 42 0.18 -2.91 1.00
N LEU A 43 1.19 -3.45 1.67
CA LEU A 43 2.32 -4.11 1.04
C LEU A 43 2.04 -5.62 0.96
N ALA A 44 1.94 -6.16 -0.26
CA ALA A 44 1.52 -7.54 -0.49
C ALA A 44 2.30 -8.56 0.36
N TYR A 45 3.62 -8.51 0.36
CA TYR A 45 4.43 -9.46 1.11
C TYR A 45 4.38 -9.26 2.63
N ARG A 46 4.33 -8.02 3.10
CA ARG A 46 4.50 -7.72 4.54
C ARG A 46 3.19 -7.66 5.30
N GLN A 47 2.11 -7.24 4.64
CA GLN A 47 0.88 -6.86 5.33
C GLN A 47 -0.34 -7.64 4.89
N ILE A 48 -0.31 -8.26 3.70
CA ILE A 48 -1.40 -9.10 3.22
C ILE A 48 -1.10 -10.56 3.52
N ARG A 49 -2.12 -11.28 4.00
CA ARG A 49 -2.03 -12.70 4.29
C ARG A 49 -3.14 -13.45 3.57
N GLN A 50 -2.80 -14.65 3.12
CA GLN A 50 -3.81 -15.54 2.55
C GLN A 50 -4.76 -16.08 3.63
N VAL A 51 -4.25 -16.33 4.84
CA VAL A 51 -5.01 -16.88 5.96
C VAL A 51 -4.78 -16.03 7.21
N LYS A 52 -5.85 -15.79 7.97
CA LYS A 52 -5.79 -15.06 9.24
C LYS A 52 -4.84 -15.77 10.22
N ARG A 53 -3.80 -15.08 10.65
CA ARG A 53 -2.87 -15.55 11.68
C ARG A 53 -2.66 -14.43 12.69
N ALA A 54 -3.51 -14.38 13.71
CA ALA A 54 -3.25 -13.55 14.88
C ALA A 54 -2.22 -14.27 15.75
N SER A 55 -1.04 -13.71 15.92
CA SER A 55 -0.05 -14.21 16.87
C SER A 55 0.11 -13.18 17.99
N TYR A 56 -0.38 -13.53 19.18
CA TYR A 56 -0.17 -12.72 20.39
C TYR A 56 1.32 -12.45 20.63
N PHE A 57 2.15 -13.45 20.40
CA PHE A 57 3.61 -13.33 20.48
C PHE A 57 4.17 -12.31 19.48
N GLY A 58 3.68 -12.33 18.26
CA GLY A 58 4.08 -11.33 17.23
C GLY A 58 3.75 -9.90 17.63
N HIS A 59 2.60 -9.66 18.26
CA HIS A 59 2.23 -8.35 18.79
C HIS A 59 3.16 -7.90 19.92
N LEU A 60 3.50 -8.81 20.84
CA LEU A 60 4.40 -8.52 21.94
C LEU A 60 5.80 -8.16 21.44
N VAL A 61 6.37 -8.94 20.52
CA VAL A 61 7.71 -8.67 19.95
C VAL A 61 7.72 -7.35 19.18
N ASN A 62 6.70 -7.10 18.37
CA ASN A 62 6.60 -5.82 17.66
C ASN A 62 6.52 -4.64 18.62
N ARG A 63 5.84 -4.79 19.76
CA ARG A 63 5.76 -3.77 20.80
C ARG A 63 7.12 -3.50 21.45
N ILE A 64 7.85 -4.57 21.79
CA ILE A 64 9.19 -4.47 22.39
C ILE A 64 10.17 -3.79 21.42
N VAL A 65 10.24 -4.25 20.18
CA VAL A 65 11.14 -3.69 19.15
C VAL A 65 10.85 -2.20 18.89
N ASN A 66 9.60 -1.76 19.04
CA ASN A 66 9.23 -0.38 18.79
C ASN A 66 9.30 0.52 20.04
N LEU A 67 9.62 0.01 21.22
CA LEU A 67 9.81 0.85 22.42
C LEU A 67 10.89 1.91 22.22
N ASP A 68 12.00 1.55 21.58
CA ASP A 68 13.10 2.47 21.23
C ASP A 68 12.74 3.48 20.14
N PHE A 69 11.84 3.12 19.24
CA PHE A 69 11.38 4.01 18.16
C PHE A 69 10.59 5.20 18.68
N LYS A 70 9.72 4.98 19.66
CA LYS A 70 8.98 6.07 20.33
C LYS A 70 9.90 7.07 21.01
N LYS A 71 11.01 6.57 21.60
CA LYS A 71 12.01 7.43 22.27
C LYS A 71 12.84 8.25 21.29
N LYS A 72 13.06 7.76 20.06
CA LYS A 72 13.94 8.38 19.05
C LYS A 72 13.20 9.18 17.99
N ASN A 73 11.90 9.42 18.15
CA ASN A 73 11.04 10.17 17.20
C ASN A 73 11.16 9.68 15.74
N ARG A 74 11.36 8.38 15.54
CA ARG A 74 11.49 7.78 14.20
C ARG A 74 10.10 7.50 13.61
N HIS A 75 9.89 7.91 12.37
CA HIS A 75 8.60 7.86 11.69
C HIS A 75 8.18 6.46 11.18
N HIS A 76 9.05 5.44 11.28
CA HIS A 76 8.74 4.10 10.83
C HIS A 76 8.84 3.08 11.95
N MET A 77 7.72 2.45 12.26
CA MET A 77 7.72 1.28 13.14
C MET A 77 8.24 0.06 12.39
N ILE A 78 9.20 -0.64 12.99
CA ILE A 78 9.63 -1.96 12.53
C ILE A 78 8.56 -2.97 12.97
N ARG A 79 8.08 -3.79 12.03
CA ARG A 79 7.15 -4.88 12.32
C ARG A 79 7.74 -6.19 11.83
N PRO A 80 8.70 -6.77 12.56
CA PRO A 80 9.35 -8.02 12.15
C PRO A 80 8.37 -9.19 12.11
N TYR A 81 7.29 -9.11 12.91
CA TYR A 81 6.22 -10.09 12.88
C TYR A 81 4.94 -9.49 12.29
N PRO A 82 4.28 -10.24 11.44
CA PRO A 82 3.03 -9.79 10.86
C PRO A 82 1.93 -9.70 11.91
N THR A 83 1.36 -8.53 12.03
CA THR A 83 0.28 -8.22 12.97
C THR A 83 -1.05 -7.99 12.30
N SER A 84 -1.14 -8.24 10.98
CA SER A 84 -2.43 -8.14 10.28
C SER A 84 -3.40 -9.15 10.86
N VAL A 85 -4.51 -8.66 11.36
CA VAL A 85 -5.64 -9.48 11.81
C VAL A 85 -6.56 -9.85 10.65
N MET A 86 -6.43 -9.19 9.49
CA MET A 86 -7.23 -9.45 8.31
C MET A 86 -6.43 -10.20 7.25
N SER A 87 -7.02 -11.25 6.71
CA SER A 87 -6.56 -11.97 5.53
C SER A 87 -7.22 -11.45 4.26
N ILE A 88 -6.75 -11.89 3.10
CA ILE A 88 -7.41 -11.63 1.81
C ILE A 88 -8.88 -12.08 1.86
N ASN A 89 -9.15 -13.24 2.46
CA ASN A 89 -10.51 -13.76 2.56
C ASN A 89 -11.41 -12.91 3.46
N ASP A 90 -10.86 -12.31 4.53
CA ASP A 90 -11.61 -11.37 5.36
C ASP A 90 -11.99 -10.12 4.57
N TYR A 91 -11.09 -9.59 3.71
CA TYR A 91 -11.40 -8.48 2.81
C TYR A 91 -12.45 -8.86 1.76
N LYS A 92 -12.28 -10.01 1.08
CA LYS A 92 -13.24 -10.50 0.09
C LYS A 92 -14.63 -10.75 0.71
N GLY A 93 -14.68 -11.35 1.89
CA GLY A 93 -15.94 -11.57 2.61
C GLY A 93 -16.68 -10.30 3.03
N LYS A 94 -16.03 -9.13 2.92
CA LYS A 94 -16.62 -7.81 3.15
C LYS A 94 -16.88 -7.03 1.85
N GLY A 95 -16.80 -7.68 0.70
CA GLY A 95 -17.02 -7.04 -0.60
C GLY A 95 -15.88 -6.11 -1.04
N ALA A 96 -14.67 -6.30 -0.53
CA ALA A 96 -13.55 -5.48 -0.94
C ALA A 96 -13.13 -5.76 -2.38
N VAL A 97 -12.90 -4.70 -3.14
CA VAL A 97 -12.23 -4.74 -4.43
C VAL A 97 -10.73 -4.44 -4.27
N PHE A 98 -9.93 -4.87 -5.23
CA PHE A 98 -8.49 -4.76 -5.15
C PHE A 98 -7.95 -3.92 -6.31
N ILE A 99 -6.99 -3.05 -6.00
CA ILE A 99 -6.20 -2.35 -7.01
C ILE A 99 -4.75 -2.80 -6.83
N THR A 100 -4.20 -3.48 -7.82
CA THR A 100 -2.84 -4.03 -7.78
C THR A 100 -1.91 -3.27 -8.70
N ILE A 101 -0.69 -2.99 -8.22
CA ILE A 101 0.36 -2.37 -9.03
C ILE A 101 1.53 -3.33 -9.15
N GLU A 102 1.86 -3.65 -10.39
CA GLU A 102 3.03 -4.45 -10.73
C GLU A 102 4.18 -3.56 -11.19
N ARG A 103 5.39 -3.96 -10.88
CA ARG A 103 6.61 -3.33 -11.36
C ARG A 103 7.61 -4.42 -11.72
N ASP A 104 8.41 -4.18 -12.75
CA ASP A 104 9.44 -5.12 -13.17
C ASP A 104 10.37 -5.52 -12.00
N LYS A 105 10.92 -6.72 -12.11
CA LYS A 105 11.71 -7.35 -11.07
C LYS A 105 12.99 -6.55 -10.78
N GLU A 106 13.69 -6.21 -11.83
CA GLU A 106 15.01 -5.56 -11.76
C GLU A 106 14.91 -4.22 -11.03
N SER A 107 14.05 -3.32 -11.50
CA SER A 107 13.82 -2.01 -10.87
C SER A 107 13.27 -2.11 -9.45
N SER A 108 12.46 -3.14 -9.16
CA SER A 108 11.91 -3.35 -7.82
C SER A 108 13.00 -3.79 -6.85
N VAL A 109 13.83 -4.76 -7.24
CA VAL A 109 14.92 -5.29 -6.42
C VAL A 109 15.95 -4.17 -6.16
N GLU A 110 16.43 -3.50 -7.19
CA GLU A 110 17.36 -2.37 -7.05
C GLU A 110 16.83 -1.27 -6.11
N SER A 111 15.56 -0.92 -6.26
CA SER A 111 14.93 0.09 -5.39
C SER A 111 14.82 -0.37 -3.93
N MET A 112 14.64 -1.66 -3.67
CA MET A 112 14.62 -2.22 -2.32
C MET A 112 16.02 -2.26 -1.70
N GLU A 113 17.04 -2.62 -2.48
CA GLU A 113 18.44 -2.57 -2.03
C GLU A 113 18.85 -1.14 -1.66
N ARG A 114 18.69 -0.20 -2.59
CA ARG A 114 19.12 1.19 -2.43
C ARG A 114 18.40 1.94 -1.30
N ARG A 115 17.08 1.72 -1.14
CA ARG A 115 16.27 2.54 -0.22
C ARG A 115 15.87 1.85 1.07
N ALA A 116 15.82 0.53 1.08
CA ALA A 116 15.45 -0.26 2.25
C ALA A 116 16.64 -0.98 2.88
N GLY A 117 17.85 -0.88 2.27
CA GLY A 117 19.05 -1.54 2.77
C GLY A 117 18.96 -3.07 2.78
N GLN A 118 18.13 -3.63 1.92
CA GLN A 118 17.99 -5.08 1.79
C GLN A 118 19.14 -5.65 0.96
N THR A 119 19.48 -6.91 1.20
CA THR A 119 20.36 -7.64 0.27
C THR A 119 19.56 -8.03 -0.99
N ALA A 120 20.22 -8.19 -2.14
CA ALA A 120 19.60 -8.63 -3.39
C ALA A 120 18.74 -9.90 -3.19
N LYS A 121 19.24 -10.87 -2.43
CA LYS A 121 18.53 -12.12 -2.12
C LYS A 121 17.23 -11.88 -1.34
N GLN A 122 17.26 -10.98 -0.36
CA GLN A 122 16.06 -10.62 0.42
C GLN A 122 15.04 -9.87 -0.44
N ALA A 123 15.51 -8.90 -1.21
CA ALA A 123 14.68 -8.12 -2.12
C ALA A 123 14.01 -8.98 -3.18
N LEU A 124 14.75 -9.90 -3.79
CA LEU A 124 14.23 -10.85 -4.77
C LEU A 124 13.14 -11.76 -4.16
N LYS A 125 13.43 -12.35 -3.00
CA LYS A 125 12.43 -13.19 -2.30
C LYS A 125 11.16 -12.40 -1.97
N GLU A 126 11.29 -11.17 -1.51
CA GLU A 126 10.15 -10.32 -1.18
C GLU A 126 9.33 -9.96 -2.43
N TRP A 127 10.00 -9.71 -3.56
CA TRP A 127 9.34 -9.46 -4.83
C TRP A 127 8.56 -10.70 -5.30
N GLU A 128 9.20 -11.87 -5.34
CA GLU A 128 8.58 -13.14 -5.78
C GLU A 128 7.34 -13.50 -4.94
N GLU A 129 7.45 -13.42 -3.61
CA GLU A 129 6.32 -13.71 -2.73
C GLU A 129 5.20 -12.67 -2.87
N GLY A 130 5.56 -11.40 -3.08
CA GLY A 130 4.60 -10.34 -3.38
C GLY A 130 3.84 -10.60 -4.67
N MET A 131 4.54 -11.02 -5.73
CA MET A 131 3.92 -11.35 -7.02
C MET A 131 2.99 -12.56 -6.95
N LYS A 132 3.33 -13.59 -6.17
CA LYS A 132 2.39 -14.70 -5.91
C LYS A 132 1.08 -14.23 -5.31
N ILE A 133 1.14 -13.31 -4.34
CA ILE A 133 -0.05 -12.74 -3.71
C ILE A 133 -0.87 -11.95 -4.74
N ILE A 134 -0.22 -11.07 -5.51
CA ILE A 134 -0.87 -10.24 -6.55
C ILE A 134 -1.55 -11.13 -7.60
N ASN A 135 -0.85 -12.16 -8.09
CA ASN A 135 -1.40 -13.08 -9.08
C ASN A 135 -2.64 -13.85 -8.55
N ASN A 136 -2.67 -14.17 -7.27
CA ASN A 136 -3.83 -14.82 -6.62
C ASN A 136 -5.02 -13.86 -6.43
N LEU A 137 -4.81 -12.56 -6.57
CA LEU A 137 -5.87 -11.55 -6.48
C LEU A 137 -6.51 -11.24 -7.84
N LYS A 138 -5.88 -11.62 -8.96
CA LYS A 138 -6.41 -11.33 -10.31
C LYS A 138 -7.80 -11.93 -10.49
N GLY A 139 -8.71 -11.14 -11.01
CA GLY A 139 -10.11 -11.50 -11.22
C GLY A 139 -11.00 -10.28 -11.40
N ASN A 140 -12.31 -10.48 -11.50
CA ASN A 140 -13.28 -9.40 -11.77
C ASN A 140 -13.33 -8.32 -10.67
N GLU A 141 -12.94 -8.67 -9.44
CA GLU A 141 -12.88 -7.75 -8.31
C GLU A 141 -11.52 -7.03 -8.22
N THR A 142 -10.70 -7.08 -9.27
CA THR A 142 -9.34 -6.53 -9.24
C THR A 142 -9.04 -5.68 -10.46
N TYR A 143 -8.69 -4.42 -10.22
CA TYR A 143 -8.10 -3.54 -11.22
C TYR A 143 -6.57 -3.68 -11.17
N SER A 144 -5.96 -4.19 -12.22
CA SER A 144 -4.51 -4.40 -12.30
C SER A 144 -3.86 -3.37 -13.20
N LEU A 145 -2.75 -2.79 -12.76
CA LEU A 145 -1.97 -1.83 -13.53
C LEU A 145 -0.47 -2.03 -13.30
N THR A 146 0.34 -1.48 -14.21
CA THR A 146 1.79 -1.43 -14.01
C THR A 146 2.24 -0.07 -13.47
N PHE A 147 3.40 -0.04 -12.82
CA PHE A 147 4.01 1.23 -12.39
C PHE A 147 4.33 2.14 -13.58
N VAL A 148 4.74 1.54 -14.71
CA VAL A 148 5.08 2.27 -15.94
C VAL A 148 3.85 2.98 -16.49
N ASP A 149 2.71 2.29 -16.58
CA ASP A 149 1.45 2.90 -17.02
C ASP A 149 1.01 4.02 -16.09
N LEU A 150 1.11 3.81 -14.76
CA LEU A 150 0.76 4.82 -13.78
C LEU A 150 1.56 6.13 -13.96
N VAL A 151 2.84 6.03 -14.29
CA VAL A 151 3.72 7.20 -14.42
C VAL A 151 3.57 7.87 -15.79
N ASN A 152 3.45 7.06 -16.85
CA ASN A 152 3.42 7.57 -18.22
C ASN A 152 2.03 8.09 -18.64
N ASP A 153 0.96 7.53 -18.06
CA ASP A 153 -0.42 7.89 -18.43
C ASP A 153 -1.31 7.92 -17.18
N THR A 154 -0.89 8.73 -16.22
CA THR A 154 -1.51 8.84 -14.90
C THR A 154 -3.01 9.13 -14.99
N GLU A 155 -3.42 10.06 -15.85
CA GLU A 155 -4.81 10.46 -15.96
C GLU A 155 -5.69 9.33 -16.49
N ARG A 156 -5.27 8.63 -17.54
CA ARG A 156 -6.00 7.47 -18.08
C ARG A 156 -6.16 6.37 -17.01
N ILE A 157 -5.08 6.10 -16.26
CA ILE A 157 -5.12 5.10 -15.18
C ILE A 157 -6.11 5.52 -14.08
N LEU A 158 -6.09 6.77 -13.65
CA LEU A 158 -7.02 7.27 -12.64
C LEU A 158 -8.47 7.23 -13.12
N LYS A 159 -8.73 7.60 -14.38
CA LYS A 159 -10.06 7.46 -15.00
C LYS A 159 -10.53 6.00 -15.03
N GLY A 160 -9.63 5.07 -15.38
CA GLY A 160 -9.93 3.64 -15.37
C GLY A 160 -10.26 3.12 -13.97
N ILE A 161 -9.52 3.56 -12.94
CA ILE A 161 -9.81 3.20 -11.55
C ILE A 161 -11.13 3.80 -11.09
N CYS A 162 -11.41 5.07 -11.39
CA CYS A 162 -12.68 5.70 -11.04
C CYS A 162 -13.87 4.98 -11.70
N SER A 163 -13.75 4.62 -12.98
CA SER A 163 -14.77 3.80 -13.66
C SER A 163 -14.95 2.44 -13.01
N PHE A 164 -13.86 1.79 -12.57
CA PHE A 164 -13.92 0.51 -11.85
C PHE A 164 -14.58 0.63 -10.47
N LEU A 165 -14.43 1.76 -9.81
CA LEU A 165 -15.05 2.08 -8.52
C LEU A 165 -16.45 2.71 -8.65
N GLU A 166 -16.93 2.92 -9.88
CA GLU A 166 -18.22 3.56 -10.17
C GLU A 166 -18.35 4.97 -9.59
N ILE A 167 -17.25 5.75 -9.62
CA ILE A 167 -17.18 7.14 -9.17
C ILE A 167 -16.66 8.04 -10.28
N ASP A 168 -16.92 9.34 -10.19
CA ASP A 168 -16.45 10.32 -11.16
C ASP A 168 -14.96 10.59 -11.01
N TYR A 169 -14.24 10.75 -12.14
CA TYR A 169 -12.86 11.22 -12.11
C TYR A 169 -12.77 12.71 -11.78
N LEU A 170 -11.84 13.07 -10.93
CA LEU A 170 -11.55 14.45 -10.54
C LEU A 170 -10.08 14.79 -10.78
N GLU A 171 -9.82 15.88 -11.53
CA GLU A 171 -8.47 16.32 -11.90
C GLU A 171 -7.55 16.55 -10.69
N ARG A 172 -8.10 17.00 -9.56
CA ARG A 172 -7.33 17.17 -8.31
C ARG A 172 -6.63 15.91 -7.81
N MET A 173 -7.01 14.72 -8.30
CA MET A 173 -6.32 13.47 -7.99
C MET A 173 -4.88 13.48 -8.50
N LEU A 174 -4.59 14.20 -9.59
CA LEU A 174 -3.23 14.39 -10.11
C LEU A 174 -2.31 15.15 -9.16
N GLU A 175 -2.87 15.90 -8.22
CA GLU A 175 -2.10 16.60 -7.20
C GLU A 175 -1.63 15.68 -6.05
N GLY A 176 -2.09 14.42 -6.03
CA GLY A 176 -1.75 13.46 -4.97
C GLY A 176 -0.28 13.39 -4.59
N PRO A 177 0.68 13.42 -5.55
CA PRO A 177 2.11 13.42 -5.23
C PRO A 177 2.56 14.57 -4.32
N LYS A 178 1.88 15.72 -4.37
CA LYS A 178 2.16 16.89 -3.51
C LYS A 178 1.72 16.66 -2.05
N PHE A 179 0.81 15.72 -1.82
CA PHE A 179 0.20 15.41 -0.53
C PHE A 179 0.51 13.98 -0.09
N ASN A 180 1.78 13.66 0.09
CA ASN A 180 2.19 12.33 0.52
C ASN A 180 1.98 12.17 2.04
N PHE A 181 0.86 11.57 2.43
CA PHE A 181 0.47 11.39 3.84
C PHE A 181 1.37 10.45 4.64
N VAL A 182 2.22 9.67 3.98
CA VAL A 182 3.12 8.71 4.65
C VAL A 182 4.36 9.37 5.22
N TYR A 183 4.74 10.54 4.68
CA TYR A 183 5.93 11.27 5.09
C TYR A 183 5.55 12.65 5.62
N PRO A 184 6.26 13.17 6.65
CA PRO A 184 6.10 14.56 7.08
C PRO A 184 6.27 15.52 5.90
N GLN A 185 5.55 16.64 5.94
CA GLN A 185 5.54 17.63 4.85
C GLN A 185 6.94 18.08 4.43
N ASP A 186 7.87 18.16 5.37
CA ASP A 186 9.27 18.54 5.15
C ASP A 186 10.05 17.57 4.24
N SER A 187 9.58 16.34 4.07
CA SER A 187 10.19 15.36 3.17
C SER A 187 9.69 15.46 1.72
N ILE A 188 8.64 16.22 1.47
CA ILE A 188 8.05 16.44 0.14
C ILE A 188 8.89 17.45 -0.64
N VAL A 189 9.41 18.46 0.02
CA VAL A 189 10.15 19.59 -0.59
C VAL A 189 11.48 19.17 -1.24
N LYS A 190 12.05 18.04 -0.86
CA LYS A 190 13.38 17.59 -1.37
C LYS A 190 13.33 16.77 -2.66
N ARG A 191 12.18 16.67 -3.34
CA ARG A 191 12.04 15.89 -4.59
C ARG A 191 11.86 16.73 -5.85
N GLU A 192 11.92 18.04 -5.73
CA GLU A 192 11.85 18.97 -6.88
C GLU A 192 13.24 19.33 -7.46
N SER A 193 14.27 18.54 -7.15
CA SER A 193 15.60 18.70 -7.77
C SER A 193 16.05 17.43 -8.46
#